data_305dcbbafc783a3a98a4e32586d09245
#
_entry.id   305dcbbafc783a3a98a4e32586d09245
#
_cell.length_a   1.000
_cell.length_b   1.000
_cell.length_c   1.000
_cell.angle_alpha   90.00
_cell.angle_beta   90.00
_cell.angle_gamma   90.00
#
_symmetry.space_group_name_H-M   'P 1'
#
loop_
_entity.id
_entity.type
_entity.pdbx_description
1 polymer ?
#
loop_
_entity_poly.entity_id
_entity_poly.type
_entity_poly.pdbx_seq_one_letter_code
_entity_poly.pdbx_strand_id
1 'polypeptide(L)'
;MAISQSGETQALLQSVALAREAGANVIGLAPHNTSLSRVCNLAIYVNMEEDLKSFTPVSSRIAHLVVIDVLATGVARHRKPLLKEHLKRLEKSQKALRAPK
;
A
#
# COMPACT_ATOMS: atom_id res chain seq x y z
N MET A 1 4.98 1.43 1.73
CA MET A 1 4.08 0.27 1.98
C MET A 1 4.54 -0.91 1.15
N ALA A 2 4.55 -2.10 1.74
CA ALA A 2 4.90 -3.34 1.06
C ALA A 2 3.70 -4.27 1.03
N ILE A 3 3.39 -4.83 -0.13
CA ILE A 3 2.21 -5.67 -0.33
C ILE A 3 2.67 -7.00 -0.91
N SER A 4 2.32 -8.09 -0.25
CA SER A 4 2.60 -9.44 -0.75
C SER A 4 1.42 -10.36 -0.46
N GLN A 5 0.96 -11.03 -1.49
CA GLN A 5 -0.12 -12.01 -1.37
C GLN A 5 0.31 -13.21 -0.54
N SER A 6 1.50 -13.70 -0.75
CA SER A 6 2.05 -14.84 0.00
C SER A 6 2.74 -14.43 1.30
N GLY A 7 3.21 -13.19 1.38
CA GLY A 7 4.04 -12.70 2.46
C GLY A 7 5.47 -13.24 2.44
N GLU A 8 5.85 -13.97 1.37
CA GLU A 8 7.14 -14.66 1.26
C GLU A 8 7.92 -14.29 0.00
N THR A 9 7.59 -13.15 -0.63
CA THR A 9 8.27 -12.69 -1.84
C THR A 9 9.68 -12.22 -1.49
N GLN A 10 10.70 -12.96 -1.93
CA GLN A 10 12.10 -12.73 -1.54
C GLN A 10 12.61 -11.35 -1.93
N ALA A 11 12.36 -10.92 -3.17
CA ALA A 11 12.80 -9.60 -3.62
C ALA A 11 12.18 -8.47 -2.78
N LEU A 12 10.92 -8.62 -2.40
CA LEU A 12 10.23 -7.65 -1.56
C LEU A 12 10.80 -7.64 -0.14
N LEU A 13 11.08 -8.81 0.42
CA LEU A 13 11.69 -8.92 1.76
C LEU A 13 13.06 -8.24 1.80
N GLN A 14 13.87 -8.41 0.77
CA GLN A 14 15.16 -7.73 0.66
C GLN A 14 15.00 -6.21 0.57
N SER A 15 14.05 -5.75 -0.21
CA SER A 15 13.76 -4.32 -0.34
C SER A 15 13.28 -3.71 0.97
N VAL A 16 12.44 -4.41 1.72
CA VAL A 16 11.97 -3.99 3.03
C VAL A 16 13.13 -3.89 4.02
N ALA A 17 14.03 -4.87 4.02
CA ALA A 17 15.20 -4.85 4.90
C ALA A 17 16.07 -3.62 4.61
N LEU A 18 16.33 -3.32 3.34
CA LEU A 18 17.10 -2.14 2.94
C LEU A 18 16.40 -0.84 3.34
N ALA A 19 15.10 -0.76 3.15
CA ALA A 19 14.33 0.42 3.53
C ALA A 19 14.39 0.66 5.04
N ARG A 20 14.27 -0.38 5.85
CA ARG A 20 14.37 -0.27 7.30
C ARG A 20 15.76 0.12 7.76
N GLU A 21 16.81 -0.40 7.14
CA GLU A 21 18.19 0.02 7.40
C GLU A 21 18.38 1.51 7.13
N ALA A 22 17.71 2.02 6.11
CA ALA A 22 17.74 3.44 5.76
C ALA A 22 16.86 4.32 6.69
N GLY A 23 16.20 3.73 7.68
CA GLY A 23 15.39 4.45 8.64
C GLY A 23 13.92 4.60 8.26
N ALA A 24 13.45 3.91 7.23
CA ALA A 24 12.06 3.98 6.81
C ALA A 24 11.17 3.14 7.74
N ASN A 25 9.96 3.64 7.95
CA ASN A 25 8.90 2.86 8.59
C ASN A 25 8.10 2.15 7.52
N VAL A 26 8.02 0.84 7.61
CA VAL A 26 7.37 0.00 6.59
C VAL A 26 6.04 -0.53 7.11
N ILE A 27 4.98 -0.27 6.34
CA ILE A 27 3.66 -0.86 6.58
C ILE A 27 3.51 -2.00 5.57
N GLY A 28 3.22 -3.20 6.06
CA GLY A 28 3.06 -4.38 5.23
C GLY A 28 1.62 -4.86 5.17
N LEU A 29 1.17 -5.21 3.97
CA LEU A 29 -0.07 -5.94 3.76
C LEU A 29 0.30 -7.37 3.36
N ALA A 30 0.00 -8.32 4.22
CA ALA A 30 0.37 -9.73 4.01
C ALA A 30 -0.51 -10.64 4.87
N PRO A 31 -0.58 -11.93 4.54
CA PRO A 31 -1.24 -12.88 5.41
C PRO A 31 -0.57 -12.96 6.78
N HIS A 32 -1.33 -13.39 7.76
CA HIS A 32 -0.85 -13.57 9.12
C HIS A 32 0.29 -14.59 9.18
N ASN A 33 1.24 -14.42 10.10
CA ASN A 33 2.39 -15.32 10.30
C ASN A 33 3.29 -15.52 9.08
N THR A 34 3.41 -14.52 8.22
CA THR A 34 4.34 -14.56 7.09
C THR A 34 5.61 -13.78 7.40
N SER A 35 6.66 -14.03 6.59
CA SER A 35 7.93 -13.32 6.77
C SER A 35 7.77 -11.82 6.63
N LEU A 36 6.99 -11.35 5.67
CA LEU A 36 6.73 -9.92 5.50
C LEU A 36 6.02 -9.32 6.72
N SER A 37 5.03 -10.01 7.27
CA SER A 37 4.31 -9.53 8.45
C SER A 37 5.22 -9.36 9.67
N ARG A 38 6.25 -10.17 9.77
CA ARG A 38 7.19 -10.13 10.91
C ARG A 38 8.25 -9.04 10.78
N VAL A 39 8.65 -8.68 9.55
CA VAL A 39 9.73 -7.70 9.35
C VAL A 39 9.23 -6.28 9.17
N CYS A 40 7.94 -6.06 9.03
CA CYS A 40 7.37 -4.72 8.92
C CYS A 40 7.23 -4.05 10.29
N ASN A 41 7.29 -2.72 10.31
CA ASN A 41 7.02 -1.95 11.51
C ASN A 41 5.56 -2.06 11.95
N LEU A 42 4.66 -2.09 10.97
CA LEU A 42 3.24 -2.32 11.19
C LEU A 42 2.75 -3.28 10.10
N ALA A 43 2.08 -4.34 10.50
CA ALA A 43 1.51 -5.30 9.58
C ALA A 43 -0.01 -5.22 9.61
N ILE A 44 -0.61 -5.14 8.42
CA ILE A 44 -2.05 -5.27 8.24
C ILE A 44 -2.28 -6.65 7.62
N TYR A 45 -3.03 -7.48 8.31
CA TYR A 45 -3.22 -8.85 7.89
C TYR A 45 -4.36 -8.95 6.89
N VAL A 46 -4.06 -9.47 5.72
CA VAL A 46 -5.03 -9.74 4.67
C VAL A 46 -4.99 -11.24 4.42
N ASN A 47 -5.86 -11.97 5.10
CA ASN A 47 -5.94 -13.41 5.01
C ASN A 47 -7.10 -13.77 4.09
N MET A 48 -6.78 -14.13 2.85
CA MET A 48 -7.76 -14.60 1.89
C MET A 48 -7.48 -16.04 1.54
N GLU A 49 -8.48 -16.89 1.72
CA GLU A 49 -8.41 -18.24 1.20
C GLU A 49 -8.59 -18.18 -0.32
N GLU A 50 -7.50 -18.39 -1.02
CA GLU A 50 -7.55 -18.48 -2.46
C GLU A 50 -7.52 -19.96 -2.87
N ASP A 51 -8.27 -20.26 -3.90
CA ASP A 51 -8.16 -21.55 -4.52
C ASP A 51 -6.74 -21.67 -5.11
N LEU A 52 -5.96 -22.62 -4.59
CA LEU A 52 -4.60 -22.89 -5.07
C LEU A 52 -4.56 -23.25 -6.55
N LYS A 53 -5.70 -23.61 -7.13
CA LYS A 53 -5.84 -23.92 -8.55
C LYS A 53 -6.08 -22.66 -9.39
N SER A 54 -6.32 -21.51 -8.78
CA SER A 54 -6.52 -20.26 -9.49
C SER A 54 -5.18 -19.69 -9.94
N PHE A 55 -5.05 -19.44 -11.23
CA PHE A 55 -3.86 -18.79 -11.78
C PHE A 55 -3.79 -17.30 -11.51
N THR A 56 -4.93 -16.68 -11.22
CA THR A 56 -5.02 -15.26 -10.94
C THR A 56 -5.60 -15.02 -9.55
N PRO A 57 -4.82 -14.43 -8.63
CA PRO A 57 -5.28 -14.19 -7.26
C PRO A 57 -6.19 -12.96 -7.18
N VAL A 58 -7.36 -13.03 -7.80
CA VAL A 58 -8.28 -11.91 -7.93
C VAL A 58 -8.83 -11.46 -6.58
N SER A 59 -9.19 -12.42 -5.73
CA SER A 59 -9.76 -12.12 -4.41
C SER A 59 -8.78 -11.36 -3.53
N SER A 60 -7.52 -11.77 -3.50
CA SER A 60 -6.48 -11.07 -2.74
C SER A 60 -6.25 -9.66 -3.29
N ARG A 61 -6.24 -9.49 -4.60
CA ARG A 61 -6.07 -8.18 -5.21
C ARG A 61 -7.21 -7.23 -4.85
N ILE A 62 -8.44 -7.72 -4.88
CA ILE A 62 -9.60 -6.93 -4.46
C ILE A 62 -9.49 -6.55 -2.99
N ALA A 63 -9.13 -7.50 -2.13
CA ALA A 63 -8.96 -7.24 -0.71
C ALA A 63 -7.86 -6.20 -0.46
N HIS A 64 -6.73 -6.29 -1.14
CA HIS A 64 -5.65 -5.30 -1.03
C HIS A 64 -6.11 -3.91 -1.47
N LEU A 65 -6.85 -3.82 -2.58
CA LEU A 65 -7.38 -2.54 -3.06
C LEU A 65 -8.36 -1.91 -2.06
N VAL A 66 -9.22 -2.70 -1.44
CA VAL A 66 -10.13 -2.21 -0.41
C VAL A 66 -9.36 -1.66 0.78
N VAL A 67 -8.34 -2.38 1.26
CA VAL A 67 -7.50 -1.94 2.38
C VAL A 67 -6.79 -0.63 2.02
N ILE A 68 -6.21 -0.54 0.83
CA ILE A 68 -5.52 0.67 0.38
C ILE A 68 -6.51 1.85 0.32
N ASP A 69 -7.71 1.63 -0.18
CA ASP A 69 -8.75 2.67 -0.26
C ASP A 69 -9.13 3.17 1.14
N VAL A 70 -9.34 2.27 2.08
CA VAL A 70 -9.64 2.61 3.47
C VAL A 70 -8.50 3.41 4.09
N LEU A 71 -7.24 2.99 3.89
CA LEU A 71 -6.08 3.69 4.40
C LEU A 71 -5.96 5.09 3.79
N ALA A 72 -6.12 5.21 2.48
CA ALA A 72 -6.05 6.49 1.80
C ALA A 72 -7.12 7.46 2.31
N THR A 73 -8.36 6.98 2.48
CA THR A 73 -9.45 7.77 3.03
C THR A 73 -9.19 8.17 4.48
N GLY A 74 -8.68 7.24 5.29
CA GLY A 74 -8.34 7.52 6.68
C GLY A 74 -7.26 8.59 6.83
N VAL A 75 -6.19 8.49 6.04
CA VAL A 75 -5.12 9.49 6.04
C VAL A 75 -5.64 10.84 5.56
N ALA A 76 -6.45 10.86 4.51
CA ALA A 76 -7.06 12.08 3.99
C ALA A 76 -7.90 12.80 5.04
N ARG A 77 -8.72 12.04 5.77
CA ARG A 77 -9.55 12.59 6.86
C ARG A 77 -8.70 13.14 8.00
N HIS A 78 -7.67 12.42 8.37
CA HIS A 78 -6.78 12.81 9.46
C HIS A 78 -5.98 14.07 9.13
N ARG A 79 -5.57 14.24 7.88
CA ARG A 79 -4.78 15.38 7.40
C ARG A 79 -5.59 16.36 6.57
N LYS A 80 -6.86 16.49 6.84
CA LYS A 80 -7.78 17.31 6.06
C LYS A 80 -7.29 18.72 5.71
N PRO A 81 -6.70 19.50 6.62
CA PRO A 81 -6.19 20.83 6.27
C PRO A 81 -5.04 20.81 5.26
N LEU A 82 -4.08 19.89 5.44
CA LEU A 82 -2.95 19.71 4.54
C LEU A 82 -3.40 19.17 3.18
N LEU A 83 -4.38 18.27 3.20
CA LEU A 83 -4.92 17.67 1.99
C LEU A 83 -5.56 18.72 1.08
N LYS A 84 -6.30 19.66 1.64
CA LYS A 84 -6.91 20.75 0.86
C LYS A 84 -5.86 21.56 0.11
N GLU A 85 -4.75 21.90 0.74
CA GLU A 85 -3.64 22.60 0.09
C GLU A 85 -3.02 21.77 -1.03
N HIS A 86 -2.76 20.48 -0.77
CA HIS A 86 -2.20 19.57 -1.77
C HIS A 86 -3.12 19.40 -2.96
N LEU A 87 -4.42 19.25 -2.73
CA LEU A 87 -5.41 19.15 -3.80
C LEU A 87 -5.48 20.42 -4.64
N LYS A 88 -5.43 21.59 -4.01
CA LYS A 88 -5.38 22.86 -4.74
C LYS A 88 -4.14 22.96 -5.62
N ARG A 89 -2.98 22.54 -5.12
CA ARG A 89 -1.74 22.52 -5.88
C ARG A 89 -1.82 21.57 -7.07
N LEU A 90 -2.40 20.38 -6.86
CA LEU A 90 -2.60 19.41 -7.91
C LEU A 90 -3.54 19.92 -9.00
N GLU A 91 -4.66 20.52 -8.61
CA GLU A 91 -5.59 21.14 -9.56
C GLU A 91 -4.91 22.22 -10.38
N LYS A 92 -4.13 23.09 -9.73
CA LYS A 92 -3.39 24.15 -10.41
C LYS A 92 -2.38 23.58 -11.40
N SER A 93 -1.66 22.53 -11.02
CA SER A 93 -0.71 21.85 -11.90
C SER A 93 -1.40 21.18 -13.07
N GLN A 94 -2.53 20.53 -12.84
CA GLN A 94 -3.33 19.89 -13.89
C GLN A 94 -3.89 20.94 -14.87
N LYS A 95 -4.37 22.06 -14.39
CA LYS A 95 -4.84 23.15 -15.25
C LYS A 95 -3.72 23.70 -16.12
N ALA A 96 -2.52 23.88 -15.55
CA ALA A 96 -1.36 24.33 -16.30
C ALA A 96 -0.97 23.36 -17.42
N LEU A 97 -1.04 22.06 -17.14
CA LEU A 97 -0.75 21.00 -18.12
C LEU A 97 -1.84 20.88 -19.20
N ARG A 98 -3.07 21.22 -18.88
CA ARG A 98 -4.21 21.15 -19.80
C ARG A 98 -4.51 22.45 -20.53
N ALA A 99 -3.78 23.51 -20.22
CA ALA A 99 -3.99 24.81 -20.85
C ALA A 99 -3.79 24.67 -22.36
N PRO A 100 -4.76 25.09 -23.18
CA PRO A 100 -4.59 25.07 -24.65
C PRO A 100 -3.49 26.03 -25.04
N LYS A 101 -2.66 25.57 -25.91
CA LYS A 101 -1.58 26.42 -26.46
C LYS A 101 -2.12 27.34 -27.53
#